data_a2727a13d8661f3ebc30dcc1bb112246
#
_entry.id   a2727a13d8661f3ebc30dcc1bb112246
#
_cell.length_a   1.000
_cell.length_b   1.000
_cell.length_c   1.000
_cell.angle_alpha   90.00
_cell.angle_beta   90.00
_cell.angle_gamma   90.00
#
_symmetry.space_group_name_H-M   'P 1'
#
loop_
_entity.id
_entity.type
_entity.pdbx_description
1 polymer ?
#
loop_
_entity_poly.entity_id
_entity_poly.type
_entity_poly.pdbx_seq_one_letter_code
_entity_poly.pdbx_strand_id
1 'polypeptide(L)'
;MTLDDLLAQADPEFAALWRQLLQSMGEKQRKKVASIALELHALGAQAPLAAALSEVGEDIAQRARFYLLREFRALATDVPRNLDAAADFADGMDSAWQDLCTALGEERAIALLRAYGCGLLNLGLDILDDGNAGSKIVGWAVVETDAKGKPTGRRVESLHEDWLDFEGVEGDETARNRP
;
A
#
# COMPACT_ATOMS: atom_id res chain seq x y z
N MET A 1 -6.43 -20.76 -7.08
CA MET A 1 -6.66 -20.19 -5.73
C MET A 1 -8.13 -19.89 -5.57
N THR A 2 -8.73 -20.35 -4.50
CA THR A 2 -10.13 -20.13 -4.12
C THR A 2 -10.20 -19.45 -2.75
N LEU A 3 -11.40 -19.02 -2.35
CA LEU A 3 -11.62 -18.49 -1.00
C LEU A 3 -11.29 -19.52 0.09
N ASP A 4 -11.62 -20.80 -0.17
CA ASP A 4 -11.33 -21.90 0.75
C ASP A 4 -9.81 -22.13 0.87
N ASP A 5 -9.05 -21.95 -0.20
CA ASP A 5 -7.59 -22.03 -0.14
C ASP A 5 -6.99 -20.92 0.74
N LEU A 6 -7.53 -19.69 0.67
CA LEU A 6 -7.13 -18.59 1.54
C LEU A 6 -7.47 -18.85 3.01
N LEU A 7 -8.66 -19.40 3.28
CA LEU A 7 -9.07 -19.80 4.63
C LEU A 7 -8.21 -20.95 5.20
N ALA A 8 -7.71 -21.84 4.34
CA ALA A 8 -6.84 -22.95 4.77
C ALA A 8 -5.41 -22.48 5.11
N GLN A 9 -4.96 -21.37 4.53
CA GLN A 9 -3.64 -20.76 4.78
C GLN A 9 -3.63 -19.80 5.98
N ALA A 10 -4.80 -19.36 6.42
CA ALA A 10 -4.94 -18.44 7.54
C ALA A 10 -4.67 -19.15 8.88
N ASP A 11 -4.29 -18.33 9.88
CA ASP A 11 -4.23 -18.81 11.26
C ASP A 11 -5.56 -19.47 11.66
N PRO A 12 -5.55 -20.66 12.28
CA PRO A 12 -6.76 -21.41 12.60
C PRO A 12 -7.82 -20.64 13.40
N GLU A 13 -7.38 -19.78 14.31
CA GLU A 13 -8.26 -18.95 15.14
C GLU A 13 -9.00 -17.92 14.27
N PHE A 14 -8.28 -17.18 13.42
CA PHE A 14 -8.87 -16.24 12.47
C PHE A 14 -9.71 -16.94 11.40
N ALA A 15 -9.26 -18.10 10.89
CA ALA A 15 -10.02 -18.87 9.91
C ALA A 15 -11.40 -19.30 10.43
N ALA A 16 -11.52 -19.66 11.71
CA ALA A 16 -12.81 -20.00 12.32
C ALA A 16 -13.75 -18.78 12.37
N LEU A 17 -13.24 -17.64 12.82
CA LEU A 17 -13.97 -16.38 12.87
C LEU A 17 -14.44 -15.95 11.47
N TRP A 18 -13.57 -15.99 10.48
CA TRP A 18 -13.88 -15.59 9.11
C TRP A 18 -14.91 -16.50 8.44
N ARG A 19 -14.87 -17.82 8.70
CA ARG A 19 -15.93 -18.73 8.25
C ARG A 19 -17.29 -18.36 8.83
N GLN A 20 -17.34 -18.02 10.12
CA GLN A 20 -18.57 -17.58 10.76
C GLN A 20 -19.09 -16.29 10.14
N LEU A 21 -18.23 -15.29 9.91
CA LEU A 21 -18.60 -14.03 9.27
C LEU A 21 -19.13 -14.27 7.84
N LEU A 22 -18.44 -15.09 7.04
CA LEU A 22 -18.87 -15.44 5.69
C LEU A 22 -20.22 -16.18 5.68
N GLN A 23 -20.48 -17.05 6.66
CA GLN A 23 -21.78 -17.74 6.79
C GLN A 23 -22.92 -16.79 7.12
N SER A 24 -22.66 -15.71 7.87
CA SER A 24 -23.66 -14.69 8.19
C SER A 24 -23.99 -13.74 7.03
N MET A 25 -23.12 -13.68 6.01
CA MET A 25 -23.30 -12.81 4.84
C MET A 25 -24.24 -13.41 3.79
N GLY A 26 -24.93 -12.54 3.07
CA GLY A 26 -25.69 -12.93 1.87
C GLY A 26 -24.78 -13.37 0.71
N GLU A 27 -25.31 -14.14 -0.22
CA GLU A 27 -24.55 -14.69 -1.36
C GLU A 27 -23.80 -13.60 -2.17
N LYS A 28 -24.45 -12.47 -2.42
CA LYS A 28 -23.86 -11.33 -3.14
C LYS A 28 -22.63 -10.77 -2.42
N GLN A 29 -22.71 -10.63 -1.09
CA GLN A 29 -21.61 -10.14 -0.27
C GLN A 29 -20.45 -11.14 -0.25
N ARG A 30 -20.73 -12.45 -0.07
CA ARG A 30 -19.70 -13.49 -0.13
C ARG A 30 -18.95 -13.51 -1.46
N LYS A 31 -19.65 -13.36 -2.59
CA LYS A 31 -19.02 -13.26 -3.91
C LYS A 31 -18.13 -12.03 -4.02
N LYS A 32 -18.57 -10.89 -3.46
CA LYS A 32 -17.75 -9.67 -3.42
C LYS A 32 -16.50 -9.85 -2.56
N VAL A 33 -16.62 -10.43 -1.35
CA VAL A 33 -15.47 -10.75 -0.50
C VAL A 33 -14.48 -11.67 -1.23
N ALA A 34 -14.96 -12.75 -1.85
CA ALA A 34 -14.11 -13.68 -2.58
C ALA A 34 -13.35 -12.97 -3.72
N SER A 35 -14.03 -12.15 -4.51
CA SER A 35 -13.42 -11.39 -5.60
C SER A 35 -12.32 -10.45 -5.10
N ILE A 36 -12.58 -9.69 -4.05
CA ILE A 36 -11.62 -8.74 -3.47
C ILE A 36 -10.43 -9.49 -2.85
N ALA A 37 -10.69 -10.54 -2.08
CA ALA A 37 -9.62 -11.31 -1.44
C ALA A 37 -8.66 -11.94 -2.45
N LEU A 38 -9.20 -12.51 -3.54
CA LEU A 38 -8.38 -13.10 -4.59
C LEU A 38 -7.59 -12.03 -5.38
N GLU A 39 -8.18 -10.88 -5.64
CA GLU A 39 -7.50 -9.73 -6.24
C GLU A 39 -6.33 -9.27 -5.38
N LEU A 40 -6.56 -8.99 -4.11
CA LEU A 40 -5.53 -8.54 -3.17
C LEU A 40 -4.43 -9.59 -2.96
N HIS A 41 -4.80 -10.87 -2.88
CA HIS A 41 -3.84 -11.96 -2.80
C HIS A 41 -2.94 -12.02 -4.05
N ALA A 42 -3.52 -11.92 -5.24
CA ALA A 42 -2.76 -11.92 -6.49
C ALA A 42 -1.78 -10.73 -6.60
N LEU A 43 -2.04 -9.67 -5.86
CA LEU A 43 -1.20 -8.47 -5.76
C LEU A 43 -0.19 -8.53 -4.61
N GLY A 44 -0.16 -9.63 -3.84
CA GLY A 44 0.79 -9.85 -2.76
C GLY A 44 0.36 -9.26 -1.40
N ALA A 45 -0.92 -8.97 -1.18
CA ALA A 45 -1.40 -8.54 0.14
C ALA A 45 -1.19 -9.66 1.18
N GLN A 46 -0.71 -9.32 2.37
CA GLN A 46 -0.45 -10.27 3.45
C GLN A 46 -1.73 -10.84 4.07
N ALA A 47 -2.75 -10.00 4.25
CA ALA A 47 -4.01 -10.36 4.88
C ALA A 47 -5.22 -10.10 3.95
N PRO A 48 -5.26 -10.71 2.74
CA PRO A 48 -6.21 -10.35 1.71
C PRO A 48 -7.66 -10.62 2.11
N LEU A 49 -7.91 -11.66 2.89
CA LEU A 49 -9.25 -12.02 3.34
C LEU A 49 -9.75 -11.07 4.44
N ALA A 50 -8.89 -10.69 5.39
CA ALA A 50 -9.24 -9.70 6.41
C ALA A 50 -9.61 -8.36 5.76
N ALA A 51 -8.80 -7.87 4.83
CA ALA A 51 -9.06 -6.65 4.08
C ALA A 51 -10.39 -6.72 3.29
N ALA A 52 -10.66 -7.85 2.62
CA ALA A 52 -11.90 -8.04 1.87
C ALA A 52 -13.16 -8.06 2.77
N LEU A 53 -13.06 -8.68 3.95
CA LEU A 53 -14.14 -8.72 4.95
C LEU A 53 -14.42 -7.33 5.51
N SER A 54 -13.39 -6.56 5.85
CA SER A 54 -13.51 -5.17 6.31
C SER A 54 -14.10 -4.28 5.19
N GLU A 55 -13.65 -4.41 3.94
CA GLU A 55 -14.20 -3.62 2.84
C GLU A 55 -15.69 -3.87 2.61
N VAL A 56 -16.14 -5.12 2.74
CA VAL A 56 -17.56 -5.46 2.48
C VAL A 56 -18.44 -5.30 3.70
N GLY A 57 -17.91 -5.56 4.91
CA GLY A 57 -18.65 -5.51 6.16
C GLY A 57 -18.72 -4.12 6.79
N GLU A 58 -17.65 -3.35 6.69
CA GLU A 58 -17.47 -2.04 7.36
C GLU A 58 -17.47 -0.86 6.37
N ASP A 59 -17.54 -1.14 5.07
CA ASP A 59 -17.49 -0.16 3.98
C ASP A 59 -16.19 0.69 3.97
N ILE A 60 -15.08 0.10 4.41
CA ILE A 60 -13.75 0.73 4.40
C ILE A 60 -13.09 0.53 3.03
N ALA A 61 -12.38 1.52 2.52
CA ALA A 61 -11.76 1.50 1.19
C ALA A 61 -10.42 0.71 1.15
N GLN A 62 -10.43 -0.56 1.59
CA GLN A 62 -9.22 -1.38 1.76
C GLN A 62 -8.42 -1.60 0.46
N ARG A 63 -9.11 -1.82 -0.67
CA ARG A 63 -8.42 -1.95 -1.96
C ARG A 63 -7.72 -0.66 -2.36
N ALA A 64 -8.41 0.47 -2.26
CA ALA A 64 -7.83 1.77 -2.61
C ALA A 64 -6.62 2.08 -1.72
N ARG A 65 -6.70 1.78 -0.42
CA ARG A 65 -5.59 1.87 0.52
C ARG A 65 -4.41 1.00 0.08
N PHE A 66 -4.65 -0.28 -0.18
CA PHE A 66 -3.62 -1.21 -0.62
C PHE A 66 -2.92 -0.77 -1.91
N TYR A 67 -3.69 -0.36 -2.93
CA TYR A 67 -3.11 0.14 -4.18
C TYR A 67 -2.26 1.39 -3.96
N LEU A 68 -2.73 2.34 -3.17
CA LEU A 68 -2.01 3.58 -2.88
C LEU A 68 -0.68 3.32 -2.16
N LEU A 69 -0.70 2.50 -1.10
CA LEU A 69 0.50 2.13 -0.35
C LEU A 69 1.51 1.37 -1.22
N ARG A 70 1.02 0.49 -2.08
CA ARG A 70 1.86 -0.25 -3.02
C ARG A 70 2.57 0.68 -4.01
N GLU A 71 1.88 1.65 -4.59
CA GLU A 71 2.48 2.63 -5.50
C GLU A 71 3.50 3.52 -4.76
N PHE A 72 3.20 3.93 -3.54
CA PHE A 72 4.14 4.69 -2.72
C PHE A 72 5.37 3.86 -2.33
N ARG A 73 5.20 2.57 -2.03
CA ARG A 73 6.34 1.70 -1.78
C ARG A 73 7.22 1.56 -3.03
N ALA A 74 6.62 1.33 -4.19
CA ALA A 74 7.36 1.27 -5.44
C ALA A 74 8.14 2.58 -5.68
N LEU A 75 7.52 3.73 -5.41
CA LEU A 75 8.18 5.03 -5.50
C LEU A 75 9.34 5.15 -4.50
N ALA A 76 9.16 4.79 -3.23
CA ALA A 76 10.20 4.90 -2.21
C ALA A 76 11.43 4.02 -2.51
N THR A 77 11.22 2.86 -3.12
CA THR A 77 12.28 1.85 -3.31
C THR A 77 12.96 1.89 -4.68
N ASP A 78 12.40 2.59 -5.65
CA ASP A 78 12.97 2.74 -7.00
C ASP A 78 14.01 3.87 -7.05
N VAL A 79 15.19 3.61 -6.47
CA VAL A 79 16.27 4.59 -6.37
C VAL A 79 16.72 5.13 -7.74
N PRO A 80 16.90 4.31 -8.81
CA PRO A 80 17.28 4.83 -10.12
C PRO A 80 16.27 5.85 -10.66
N ARG A 81 14.98 5.53 -10.64
CA ARG A 81 13.92 6.44 -11.07
C ARG A 81 13.87 7.73 -10.25
N ASN A 82 14.11 7.62 -8.95
CA ASN A 82 14.10 8.79 -8.07
C ASN A 82 15.30 9.70 -8.31
N LEU A 83 16.47 9.14 -8.67
CA LEU A 83 17.65 9.91 -9.06
C LEU A 83 17.44 10.63 -10.40
N ASP A 84 16.85 9.94 -11.39
CA ASP A 84 16.49 10.56 -12.66
C ASP A 84 15.52 11.75 -12.44
N ALA A 85 14.49 11.56 -11.62
CA ALA A 85 13.56 12.63 -11.29
C ALA A 85 14.21 13.77 -10.49
N ALA A 86 15.18 13.49 -9.63
CA ALA A 86 15.90 14.50 -8.86
C ALA A 86 16.77 15.41 -9.73
N ALA A 87 17.22 14.91 -10.90
CA ALA A 87 18.01 15.71 -11.85
C ALA A 87 17.22 16.90 -12.41
N ASP A 88 15.89 16.87 -12.41
CA ASP A 88 15.03 17.98 -12.79
C ASP A 88 15.06 19.14 -11.77
N PHE A 89 15.51 18.88 -10.55
CA PHE A 89 15.51 19.83 -9.42
C PHE A 89 16.90 20.30 -9.01
N ALA A 90 17.95 19.54 -9.37
CA ALA A 90 19.32 19.86 -8.98
C ALA A 90 20.32 19.41 -10.04
N ASP A 91 21.21 20.33 -10.47
CA ASP A 91 22.33 20.02 -11.34
C ASP A 91 23.35 19.10 -10.63
N GLY A 92 23.99 18.23 -11.40
CA GLY A 92 25.10 17.41 -10.92
C GLY A 92 24.68 16.18 -10.11
N MET A 93 23.43 15.74 -10.20
CA MET A 93 22.93 14.53 -9.51
C MET A 93 23.73 13.28 -9.84
N ASP A 94 24.18 13.11 -11.10
CA ASP A 94 24.99 11.95 -11.50
C ASP A 94 26.35 11.94 -10.78
N SER A 95 27.01 13.09 -10.68
CA SER A 95 28.28 13.17 -9.95
C SER A 95 28.09 12.97 -8.45
N ALA A 96 27.06 13.53 -7.86
CA ALA A 96 26.73 13.34 -6.45
C ALA A 96 26.43 11.88 -6.13
N TRP A 97 25.73 11.18 -7.01
CA TRP A 97 25.50 9.74 -6.90
C TRP A 97 26.80 8.93 -6.97
N GLN A 98 27.67 9.25 -7.92
CA GLN A 98 28.98 8.59 -8.04
C GLN A 98 29.85 8.82 -6.80
N ASP A 99 29.87 10.04 -6.26
CA ASP A 99 30.59 10.37 -5.03
C ASP A 99 30.03 9.58 -3.83
N LEU A 100 28.72 9.48 -3.70
CA LEU A 100 28.06 8.70 -2.67
C LEU A 100 28.41 7.21 -2.76
N CYS A 101 28.34 6.64 -3.98
CA CYS A 101 28.72 5.24 -4.22
C CYS A 101 30.20 4.99 -3.94
N THR A 102 31.07 5.95 -4.25
CA THR A 102 32.50 5.84 -3.97
C THR A 102 32.77 5.86 -2.45
N ALA A 103 32.02 6.66 -1.71
CA ALA A 103 32.21 6.80 -0.26
C ALA A 103 31.61 5.62 0.54
N LEU A 104 30.47 5.09 0.15
CA LEU A 104 29.72 4.09 0.91
C LEU A 104 29.73 2.68 0.30
N GLY A 105 29.98 2.56 -0.99
CA GLY A 105 29.61 1.43 -1.82
C GLY A 105 28.15 1.53 -2.29
N GLU A 106 27.89 1.05 -3.51
CA GLU A 106 26.58 1.19 -4.19
C GLU A 106 25.43 0.58 -3.37
N GLU A 107 25.61 -0.63 -2.86
CA GLU A 107 24.58 -1.33 -2.06
C GLU A 107 24.15 -0.50 -0.83
N ARG A 108 25.11 0.06 -0.09
CA ARG A 108 24.81 0.89 1.08
C ARG A 108 24.23 2.24 0.71
N ALA A 109 24.64 2.82 -0.40
CA ALA A 109 24.05 4.05 -0.94
C ALA A 109 22.59 3.85 -1.32
N ILE A 110 22.26 2.76 -2.01
CA ILE A 110 20.88 2.36 -2.34
C ILE A 110 20.06 2.15 -1.05
N ALA A 111 20.59 1.40 -0.08
CA ALA A 111 19.88 1.14 1.18
C ALA A 111 19.58 2.44 1.94
N LEU A 112 20.53 3.38 1.98
CA LEU A 112 20.34 4.70 2.60
C LEU A 112 19.22 5.49 1.91
N LEU A 113 19.23 5.57 0.59
CA LEU A 113 18.22 6.33 -0.16
C LEU A 113 16.82 5.68 -0.06
N ARG A 114 16.75 4.35 -0.03
CA ARG A 114 15.48 3.63 0.24
C ARG A 114 14.93 3.97 1.62
N ALA A 115 15.76 3.85 2.66
CA ALA A 115 15.34 4.18 4.02
C ALA A 115 14.90 5.65 4.15
N TYR A 116 15.62 6.57 3.51
CA TYR A 116 15.23 7.98 3.46
C TYR A 116 13.91 8.20 2.73
N GLY A 117 13.73 7.55 1.56
CA GLY A 117 12.49 7.63 0.77
C GLY A 117 11.29 7.08 1.54
N CYS A 118 11.44 5.93 2.21
CA CYS A 118 10.41 5.35 3.06
C CYS A 118 10.03 6.28 4.21
N GLY A 119 11.01 6.85 4.92
CA GLY A 119 10.76 7.79 6.01
C GLY A 119 10.06 9.07 5.54
N LEU A 120 10.48 9.62 4.39
CA LEU A 120 9.84 10.82 3.81
C LEU A 120 8.39 10.55 3.42
N LEU A 121 8.11 9.39 2.82
CA LEU A 121 6.75 9.01 2.45
C LEU A 121 5.88 8.71 3.67
N ASN A 122 6.42 8.11 4.73
CA ASN A 122 5.70 7.95 5.99
C ASN A 122 5.19 9.29 6.54
N LEU A 123 6.06 10.30 6.58
CA LEU A 123 5.66 11.66 6.98
C LEU A 123 4.64 12.29 6.03
N GLY A 124 4.75 12.01 4.73
CA GLY A 124 3.77 12.47 3.73
C GLY A 124 2.40 11.82 3.93
N LEU A 125 2.37 10.53 4.25
CA LEU A 125 1.14 9.79 4.55
C LEU A 125 0.48 10.27 5.84
N ASP A 126 1.28 10.58 6.87
CA ASP A 126 0.78 11.18 8.11
C ASP A 126 0.07 12.52 7.85
N ILE A 127 0.67 13.38 6.99
CA ILE A 127 0.03 14.64 6.56
C ILE A 127 -1.29 14.38 5.81
N LEU A 128 -1.34 13.35 4.95
CA LEU A 128 -2.55 13.00 4.21
C LEU A 128 -3.66 12.50 5.13
N ASP A 129 -3.32 11.66 6.12
CA ASP A 129 -4.25 11.11 7.10
C ASP A 129 -4.75 12.19 8.09
N ASP A 130 -3.87 13.12 8.52
CA ASP A 130 -4.24 14.22 9.42
C ASP A 130 -5.30 15.13 8.79
N GLY A 131 -5.29 15.30 7.47
CA GLY A 131 -6.31 16.05 6.73
C GLY A 131 -6.43 17.51 7.18
N ASN A 132 -5.40 18.07 7.88
CA ASN A 132 -5.42 19.36 8.55
C ASN A 132 -6.48 19.44 9.65
N ALA A 133 -6.62 18.35 10.43
CA ALA A 133 -7.56 18.25 11.54
C ALA A 133 -7.38 19.41 12.54
N GLY A 134 -8.46 20.03 12.92
CA GLY A 134 -8.46 21.20 13.81
C GLY A 134 -8.21 22.54 13.14
N SER A 135 -7.89 22.58 11.86
CA SER A 135 -7.84 23.85 11.10
C SER A 135 -9.24 24.43 10.93
N LYS A 136 -9.34 25.77 11.08
CA LYS A 136 -10.58 26.51 10.81
C LYS A 136 -10.68 27.01 9.37
N ILE A 137 -9.69 26.72 8.53
CA ILE A 137 -9.58 27.28 7.19
C ILE A 137 -9.96 26.25 6.13
N VAL A 138 -9.16 25.22 5.94
CA VAL A 138 -9.34 24.18 4.93
C VAL A 138 -8.80 22.86 5.45
N GLY A 139 -9.55 21.77 5.24
CA GLY A 139 -9.07 20.40 5.39
C GLY A 139 -8.97 19.70 4.04
N TRP A 140 -8.36 18.54 4.03
CA TRP A 140 -8.30 17.64 2.88
C TRP A 140 -8.60 16.20 3.29
N ALA A 141 -8.88 15.36 2.32
CA ALA A 141 -9.01 13.91 2.52
C ALA A 141 -8.65 13.18 1.23
N VAL A 142 -8.08 12.00 1.37
CA VAL A 142 -7.94 11.05 0.26
C VAL A 142 -9.26 10.31 0.11
N VAL A 143 -9.83 10.26 -1.09
CA VAL A 143 -11.09 9.59 -1.37
C VAL A 143 -10.94 8.55 -2.47
N GLU A 144 -11.63 7.43 -2.32
CA GLU A 144 -11.70 6.42 -3.37
C GLU A 144 -12.56 6.93 -4.53
N THR A 145 -12.15 6.58 -5.76
CA THR A 145 -12.93 6.85 -6.97
C THR A 145 -13.31 5.56 -7.68
N ASP A 146 -14.40 5.58 -8.43
CA ASP A 146 -14.76 4.50 -9.35
C ASP A 146 -13.87 4.53 -10.63
N ALA A 147 -14.06 3.56 -11.51
CA ALA A 147 -13.30 3.45 -12.77
C ALA A 147 -13.49 4.67 -13.72
N LYS A 148 -14.42 5.56 -13.45
CA LYS A 148 -14.68 6.79 -14.20
C LYS A 148 -14.10 8.03 -13.49
N GLY A 149 -13.37 7.83 -12.37
CA GLY A 149 -12.81 8.90 -11.56
C GLY A 149 -13.83 9.63 -10.67
N LYS A 150 -15.05 9.11 -10.52
CA LYS A 150 -16.07 9.71 -9.66
C LYS A 150 -15.86 9.24 -8.21
N PRO A 151 -15.84 10.15 -7.20
CA PRO A 151 -15.75 9.77 -5.81
C PRO A 151 -16.86 8.77 -5.40
N THR A 152 -16.47 7.69 -4.72
CA THR A 152 -17.42 6.69 -4.16
C THR A 152 -18.05 7.15 -2.86
N GLY A 153 -17.47 8.16 -2.21
CA GLY A 153 -17.83 8.64 -0.89
C GLY A 153 -17.02 7.99 0.23
N ARG A 154 -16.25 6.94 -0.06
CA ARG A 154 -15.36 6.29 0.91
C ARG A 154 -14.04 7.05 1.03
N ARG A 155 -13.59 7.26 2.26
CA ARG A 155 -12.27 7.82 2.55
C ARG A 155 -11.22 6.71 2.56
N VAL A 156 -10.01 7.08 2.18
CA VAL A 156 -8.81 6.26 2.36
C VAL A 156 -8.07 6.86 3.55
N GLU A 157 -8.10 6.17 4.68
CA GLU A 157 -7.59 6.64 5.97
C GLU A 157 -6.60 5.61 6.56
N SER A 158 -5.87 5.99 7.62
CA SER A 158 -4.87 5.14 8.32
C SER A 158 -3.75 4.65 7.39
N LEU A 159 -3.36 5.47 6.43
CA LEU A 159 -2.30 5.14 5.47
C LEU A 159 -0.94 4.99 6.17
N HIS A 160 -0.63 5.88 7.12
CA HIS A 160 0.63 5.88 7.86
C HIS A 160 0.74 4.67 8.80
N GLU A 161 -0.37 4.19 9.38
CA GLU A 161 -0.38 3.00 10.24
C GLU A 161 -0.06 1.74 9.42
N ASP A 162 -0.74 1.57 8.30
CA ASP A 162 -0.52 0.43 7.41
C ASP A 162 0.83 0.49 6.68
N TRP A 163 1.45 1.67 6.55
CA TRP A 163 2.74 1.84 5.90
C TRP A 163 3.86 1.06 6.57
N LEU A 164 3.90 1.06 7.88
CA LEU A 164 4.91 0.33 8.66
C LEU A 164 4.80 -1.18 8.44
N ASP A 165 3.58 -1.70 8.36
CA ASP A 165 3.33 -3.10 8.05
C ASP A 165 3.71 -3.44 6.60
N PHE A 166 3.51 -2.50 5.68
CA PHE A 166 3.90 -2.62 4.28
C PHE A 166 5.43 -2.68 4.10
N GLU A 167 6.20 -1.98 4.93
CA GLU A 167 7.66 -2.01 4.91
C GLU A 167 8.23 -3.34 5.40
N GLY A 168 7.57 -4.03 6.31
CA GLY A 168 8.00 -5.32 6.86
C GLY A 168 7.99 -6.48 5.86
N VAL A 169 7.46 -6.28 4.65
CA VAL A 169 7.50 -7.27 3.57
C VAL A 169 8.85 -7.17 2.84
N GLU A 170 9.87 -7.86 3.35
CA GLU A 170 11.13 -8.02 2.63
C GLU A 170 10.88 -8.65 1.24
N GLY A 171 11.23 -7.87 0.21
CA GLY A 171 11.76 -8.40 -1.04
C GLY A 171 10.86 -9.31 -1.87
N ASP A 172 9.71 -8.88 -2.36
CA ASP A 172 9.15 -9.53 -3.55
C ASP A 172 9.77 -8.91 -4.83
N GLU A 173 10.83 -9.55 -5.34
CA GLU A 173 11.44 -9.22 -6.63
C GLU A 173 10.49 -9.42 -7.82
N THR A 174 9.29 -9.98 -7.60
CA THR A 174 8.34 -10.32 -8.67
C THR A 174 7.57 -9.10 -9.22
N ALA A 175 7.62 -7.96 -8.53
CA ALA A 175 6.98 -6.72 -9.00
C ALA A 175 7.72 -6.06 -10.19
N ARG A 176 8.97 -6.47 -10.49
CA ARG A 176 9.81 -5.87 -11.55
C ARG A 176 9.48 -6.31 -12.98
N ASN A 177 8.68 -7.36 -13.14
CA ASN A 177 8.31 -7.89 -14.47
C ASN A 177 6.83 -7.64 -14.77
N ARG A 178 6.48 -6.41 -15.13
CA ARG A 178 5.23 -6.13 -15.84
C ARG A 178 5.53 -5.54 -17.21
N PRO A 179 4.83 -6.08 -18.24
CA PRO A 179 4.91 -5.56 -19.59
C PRO A 179 4.31 -4.15 -19.68
#